data_878a8fe65fd4edf85cc1c9b350b7def1
#
_entry.id   878a8fe65fd4edf85cc1c9b350b7def1
#
_cell.length_a   1.000
_cell.length_b   1.000
_cell.length_c   1.000
_cell.angle_alpha   90.00
_cell.angle_beta   90.00
_cell.angle_gamma   90.00
#
_symmetry.space_group_name_H-M   'P 1'
#
loop_
_entity.id
_entity.type
_entity.pdbx_description
1 polymer ?
#
loop_
_entity_poly.entity_id
_entity_poly.type
_entity_poly.pdbx_seq_one_letter_code
_entity_poly.pdbx_strand_id
1 'polypeptide(L)'
;MNNLVIVESNAKASKIKGYLDSKFPEDNWQVNACLGHICDLPNEEKAVNPDDWEDLKWADTTKGKKVIKELTKLCKENDSIFLATDPDREGEAIAWHLNNKFEKKKLLKDKFVSRISFTEITPSAIEEAIKNPREIDQNLVNAYLARRILDHLIGFKVSPFLWRHISRAKSAGRVQSPSLRIVCEKEDEIDAFTPEEFWPFSGKFNYKDFQVDADLTSINGEKTDKKRVSNEIEAKQIENELTSQSFYLKEIESKPQSNSSKAPFRTSTLQQAASSKLSFTADRTMRVAQKLYEDGLITYLRTDGISISNDILNDLRNFISNEYGEKYLSEKPKIYKSKAANSQEAHEPIRPTDFSIKPSKAKLTGDELSLIHISEPTRLGMISYAVFCLK
;
A
#
# COMPACT_ATOMS: atom_id res chain seq x y z
N MET A 1 17.74 -16.12 -29.31
CA MET A 1 16.29 -16.15 -29.63
C MET A 1 15.77 -14.72 -29.67
N ASN A 2 14.69 -14.45 -30.42
CA ASN A 2 14.02 -13.15 -30.37
C ASN A 2 12.90 -13.20 -29.35
N ASN A 3 12.99 -12.38 -28.31
CA ASN A 3 12.09 -12.40 -27.17
C ASN A 3 11.36 -11.06 -27.04
N LEU A 4 10.05 -11.09 -26.93
CA LEU A 4 9.21 -9.94 -26.64
C LEU A 4 8.72 -9.99 -25.20
N VAL A 5 9.02 -8.96 -24.43
CA VAL A 5 8.47 -8.78 -23.07
C VAL A 5 7.47 -7.63 -23.09
N ILE A 6 6.26 -7.87 -22.61
CA ILE A 6 5.20 -6.87 -22.59
C ILE A 6 4.93 -6.48 -21.14
N VAL A 7 5.14 -5.21 -20.80
CA VAL A 7 4.95 -4.60 -19.49
C VAL A 7 3.85 -3.53 -19.51
N GLU A 8 3.51 -2.94 -18.37
CA GLU A 8 2.42 -1.95 -18.31
C GLU A 8 2.85 -0.52 -18.66
N SER A 9 4.10 -0.12 -18.36
CA SER A 9 4.56 1.26 -18.54
C SER A 9 5.90 1.34 -19.26
N ASN A 10 6.14 2.48 -19.93
CA ASN A 10 7.39 2.74 -20.62
C ASN A 10 8.60 2.82 -19.67
N ALA A 11 8.39 3.31 -18.44
CA ALA A 11 9.44 3.37 -17.43
C ALA A 11 9.94 1.96 -17.11
N LYS A 12 9.01 1.01 -16.85
CA LYS A 12 9.35 -0.41 -16.65
C LYS A 12 10.04 -1.00 -17.88
N ALA A 13 9.54 -0.70 -19.09
CA ALA A 13 10.11 -1.25 -20.32
C ALA A 13 11.59 -0.90 -20.48
N SER A 14 11.96 0.36 -20.31
CA SER A 14 13.35 0.81 -20.44
C SER A 14 14.27 0.16 -19.41
N LYS A 15 13.82 0.04 -18.17
CA LYS A 15 14.61 -0.50 -17.09
C LYS A 15 14.81 -2.01 -17.22
N ILE A 16 13.71 -2.73 -17.46
CA ILE A 16 13.73 -4.19 -17.64
C ILE A 16 14.57 -4.57 -18.85
N LYS A 17 14.48 -3.82 -19.97
CA LYS A 17 15.34 -4.05 -21.12
C LYS A 17 16.81 -3.98 -20.76
N GLY A 18 17.25 -2.95 -20.04
CA GLY A 18 18.64 -2.84 -19.60
C GLY A 18 19.12 -4.01 -18.74
N TYR A 19 18.23 -4.55 -17.88
CA TYR A 19 18.56 -5.73 -17.08
C TYR A 19 18.65 -7.00 -17.91
N LEU A 20 17.71 -7.21 -18.85
CA LEU A 20 17.70 -8.39 -19.74
C LEU A 20 18.89 -8.39 -20.67
N ASP A 21 19.21 -7.27 -21.30
CA ASP A 21 20.39 -7.13 -22.18
C ASP A 21 21.70 -7.43 -21.41
N SER A 22 21.78 -7.07 -20.13
CA SER A 22 22.95 -7.32 -19.29
C SER A 22 23.04 -8.77 -18.81
N LYS A 23 21.90 -9.39 -18.46
CA LYS A 23 21.86 -10.73 -17.86
C LYS A 23 21.82 -11.86 -18.88
N PHE A 24 21.26 -11.61 -20.05
CA PHE A 24 21.09 -12.56 -21.15
C PHE A 24 21.57 -11.97 -22.48
N PRO A 25 22.89 -11.67 -22.60
CA PRO A 25 23.46 -10.98 -23.77
C PRO A 25 23.40 -11.81 -25.07
N GLU A 26 23.21 -13.12 -24.97
CA GLU A 26 23.10 -14.02 -26.14
C GLU A 26 21.71 -13.96 -26.81
N ASP A 27 20.72 -13.38 -26.12
CA ASP A 27 19.35 -13.27 -26.61
C ASP A 27 19.04 -11.84 -27.07
N ASN A 28 18.15 -11.73 -28.05
CA ASN A 28 17.63 -10.44 -28.49
C ASN A 28 16.33 -10.11 -27.76
N TRP A 29 16.37 -9.08 -26.90
CA TRP A 29 15.24 -8.68 -26.08
C TRP A 29 14.57 -7.41 -26.62
N GLN A 30 13.29 -7.50 -26.94
CA GLN A 30 12.41 -6.36 -27.17
C GLN A 30 11.46 -6.21 -25.98
N VAL A 31 11.48 -5.05 -25.34
CA VAL A 31 10.57 -4.77 -24.21
C VAL A 31 9.67 -3.62 -24.58
N ASN A 32 8.36 -3.83 -24.54
CA ASN A 32 7.39 -2.81 -24.94
C ASN A 32 6.25 -2.70 -23.92
N ALA A 33 5.62 -1.53 -23.84
CA ALA A 33 4.56 -1.25 -22.88
C ALA A 33 3.16 -1.37 -23.51
N CYS A 34 2.23 -2.02 -22.81
CA CYS A 34 0.82 -2.04 -23.18
C CYS A 34 0.04 -0.79 -22.74
N LEU A 35 0.64 0.07 -21.89
CA LEU A 35 0.06 1.31 -21.37
C LEU A 35 -1.26 1.10 -20.61
N GLY A 36 -1.36 0.00 -19.85
CA GLY A 36 -2.52 -0.38 -19.05
C GLY A 36 -3.55 -1.21 -19.83
N HIS A 37 -4.82 -1.09 -19.47
CA HIS A 37 -5.89 -1.86 -20.10
C HIS A 37 -6.09 -1.53 -21.58
N ILE A 38 -5.98 -2.55 -22.43
CA ILE A 38 -6.13 -2.44 -23.88
C ILE A 38 -7.59 -2.50 -24.34
N CYS A 39 -8.46 -3.10 -23.54
CA CYS A 39 -9.90 -3.17 -23.77
C CYS A 39 -10.68 -2.99 -22.48
N ASP A 40 -11.93 -2.61 -22.60
CA ASP A 40 -12.86 -2.43 -21.49
C ASP A 40 -14.29 -2.78 -21.92
N LEU A 41 -15.20 -2.92 -20.97
CA LEU A 41 -16.63 -3.04 -21.25
C LEU A 41 -17.15 -1.70 -21.78
N PRO A 42 -17.89 -1.68 -22.89
CA PRO A 42 -18.58 -0.49 -23.37
C PRO A 42 -19.49 0.12 -22.30
N ASN A 43 -19.66 1.43 -22.36
CA ASN A 43 -20.57 2.14 -21.45
C ASN A 43 -22.03 1.99 -21.93
N GLU A 44 -22.49 0.75 -22.03
CA GLU A 44 -23.82 0.34 -22.50
C GLU A 44 -24.35 -0.75 -21.57
N GLU A 45 -25.64 -0.69 -21.23
CA GLU A 45 -26.27 -1.71 -20.37
C GLU A 45 -26.08 -3.13 -20.90
N LYS A 46 -26.16 -3.30 -22.22
CA LYS A 46 -26.05 -4.60 -22.91
C LYS A 46 -24.61 -5.14 -23.02
N ALA A 47 -23.63 -4.46 -22.47
CA ALA A 47 -22.24 -4.94 -22.48
C ALA A 47 -22.02 -6.16 -21.57
N VAL A 48 -22.89 -6.34 -20.58
CA VAL A 48 -22.93 -7.48 -19.67
C VAL A 48 -24.29 -8.14 -19.76
N ASN A 49 -24.32 -9.44 -20.07
CA ASN A 49 -25.50 -10.25 -19.96
C ASN A 49 -25.61 -10.78 -18.51
N PRO A 50 -26.63 -10.38 -17.71
CA PRO A 50 -26.75 -10.84 -16.34
C PRO A 50 -27.05 -12.35 -16.22
N ASP A 51 -27.57 -12.98 -17.28
CA ASP A 51 -27.93 -14.39 -17.32
C ASP A 51 -26.80 -15.27 -17.89
N ASP A 52 -25.79 -14.66 -18.49
CA ASP A 52 -24.63 -15.35 -19.07
C ASP A 52 -23.33 -14.56 -18.83
N TRP A 53 -22.57 -15.01 -17.85
CA TRP A 53 -21.33 -14.37 -17.40
C TRP A 53 -20.18 -14.49 -18.40
N GLU A 54 -20.29 -15.36 -19.39
CA GLU A 54 -19.29 -15.55 -20.43
C GLU A 54 -19.53 -14.65 -21.64
N ASP A 55 -20.79 -14.18 -21.83
CA ASP A 55 -21.16 -13.24 -22.91
C ASP A 55 -20.82 -11.79 -22.55
N LEU A 56 -19.52 -11.49 -22.48
CA LEU A 56 -19.00 -10.16 -22.23
C LEU A 56 -18.53 -9.48 -23.51
N LYS A 57 -19.07 -8.31 -23.79
CA LYS A 57 -18.73 -7.52 -24.99
C LYS A 57 -17.54 -6.60 -24.73
N TRP A 58 -16.32 -7.12 -24.89
CA TRP A 58 -15.11 -6.33 -24.76
C TRP A 58 -14.86 -5.47 -26.00
N ALA A 59 -14.64 -4.16 -25.79
CA ALA A 59 -14.27 -3.21 -26.82
C ALA A 59 -12.84 -2.68 -26.60
N ASP A 60 -12.10 -2.52 -27.69
CA ASP A 60 -10.78 -1.91 -27.63
C ASP A 60 -10.88 -0.44 -27.23
N THR A 61 -10.09 -0.02 -26.25
CA THR A 61 -9.97 1.40 -25.90
C THR A 61 -9.27 2.16 -27.02
N THR A 62 -9.44 3.48 -27.10
CA THR A 62 -8.78 4.33 -28.11
C THR A 62 -7.25 4.18 -28.07
N LYS A 63 -6.68 4.12 -26.88
CA LYS A 63 -5.25 3.85 -26.67
C LYS A 63 -4.91 2.39 -27.04
N GLY A 64 -5.73 1.45 -26.60
CA GLY A 64 -5.56 0.03 -26.84
C GLY A 64 -5.46 -0.33 -28.33
N LYS A 65 -6.27 0.28 -29.20
CA LYS A 65 -6.20 0.06 -30.65
C LYS A 65 -4.81 0.36 -31.23
N LYS A 66 -4.18 1.45 -30.79
CA LYS A 66 -2.83 1.83 -31.26
C LYS A 66 -1.79 0.85 -30.73
N VAL A 67 -1.83 0.56 -29.43
CA VAL A 67 -0.90 -0.35 -28.75
C VAL A 67 -1.01 -1.78 -29.32
N ILE A 68 -2.23 -2.30 -29.52
CA ILE A 68 -2.44 -3.64 -30.09
C ILE A 68 -1.87 -3.72 -31.51
N LYS A 69 -1.97 -2.65 -32.32
CA LYS A 69 -1.38 -2.61 -33.67
C LYS A 69 0.14 -2.74 -33.60
N GLU A 70 0.79 -2.02 -32.73
CA GLU A 70 2.24 -2.07 -32.51
C GLU A 70 2.67 -3.43 -31.94
N LEU A 71 2.05 -3.90 -30.86
CA LEU A 71 2.35 -5.19 -30.25
C LEU A 71 2.08 -6.37 -31.21
N THR A 72 1.09 -6.25 -32.10
CA THR A 72 0.84 -7.24 -33.17
C THR A 72 2.02 -7.35 -34.14
N LYS A 73 2.67 -6.22 -34.48
CA LYS A 73 3.87 -6.23 -35.32
C LYS A 73 5.03 -6.91 -34.57
N LEU A 74 5.31 -6.47 -33.35
CA LEU A 74 6.37 -7.05 -32.53
C LEU A 74 6.16 -8.54 -32.28
N CYS A 75 4.92 -8.96 -31.99
CA CYS A 75 4.58 -10.35 -31.80
C CYS A 75 4.93 -11.24 -33.01
N LYS A 76 4.82 -10.73 -34.26
CA LYS A 76 5.22 -11.46 -35.48
C LYS A 76 6.73 -11.64 -35.61
N GLU A 77 7.49 -10.66 -35.11
CA GLU A 77 8.95 -10.58 -35.26
C GLU A 77 9.69 -11.40 -34.19
N ASN A 78 9.00 -11.86 -33.16
CA ASN A 78 9.61 -12.55 -32.03
C ASN A 78 9.14 -14.01 -31.90
N ASP A 79 10.01 -14.86 -31.39
CA ASP A 79 9.77 -16.30 -31.21
C ASP A 79 9.10 -16.59 -29.85
N SER A 80 9.44 -15.80 -28.84
CA SER A 80 8.90 -15.95 -27.50
C SER A 80 8.22 -14.65 -27.05
N ILE A 81 7.14 -14.79 -26.29
CA ILE A 81 6.34 -13.68 -25.74
C ILE A 81 6.18 -13.87 -24.24
N PHE A 82 6.72 -12.93 -23.49
CA PHE A 82 6.58 -12.89 -22.05
C PHE A 82 5.61 -11.78 -21.64
N LEU A 83 4.50 -12.15 -20.99
CA LEU A 83 3.52 -11.21 -20.45
C LEU A 83 3.95 -10.83 -19.03
N ALA A 84 4.57 -9.66 -18.90
CA ALA A 84 5.25 -9.19 -17.68
C ALA A 84 4.50 -8.01 -17.00
N THR A 85 3.18 -8.09 -16.97
CA THR A 85 2.33 -7.13 -16.28
C THR A 85 2.39 -7.32 -14.75
N ASP A 86 1.88 -6.38 -13.96
CA ASP A 86 1.96 -6.39 -12.49
C ASP A 86 1.42 -7.68 -11.85
N PRO A 87 1.92 -8.04 -10.66
CA PRO A 87 1.57 -9.29 -10.00
C PRO A 87 0.21 -9.22 -9.30
N ASP A 88 -0.75 -8.47 -9.81
CA ASP A 88 -2.09 -8.36 -9.27
C ASP A 88 -3.17 -8.81 -10.27
N ARG A 89 -4.43 -8.83 -9.83
CA ARG A 89 -5.56 -9.25 -10.68
C ARG A 89 -5.76 -8.34 -11.91
N GLU A 90 -5.38 -7.06 -11.82
CA GLU A 90 -5.47 -6.12 -12.95
C GLU A 90 -4.40 -6.47 -14.00
N GLY A 91 -3.16 -6.69 -13.56
CA GLY A 91 -2.09 -7.13 -14.45
C GLY A 91 -2.36 -8.50 -15.06
N GLU A 92 -2.94 -9.45 -14.31
CA GLU A 92 -3.32 -10.75 -14.83
C GLU A 92 -4.40 -10.66 -15.91
N ALA A 93 -5.39 -9.78 -15.72
CA ALA A 93 -6.42 -9.51 -16.72
C ALA A 93 -5.86 -8.84 -17.97
N ILE A 94 -4.89 -7.92 -17.84
CA ILE A 94 -4.20 -7.31 -18.98
C ILE A 94 -3.47 -8.38 -19.78
N ALA A 95 -2.73 -9.28 -19.13
CA ALA A 95 -2.05 -10.39 -19.76
C ALA A 95 -3.04 -11.31 -20.51
N TRP A 96 -4.14 -11.66 -19.86
CA TRP A 96 -5.21 -12.47 -20.45
C TRP A 96 -5.85 -11.79 -21.68
N HIS A 97 -6.14 -10.51 -21.62
CA HIS A 97 -6.68 -9.77 -22.77
C HIS A 97 -5.68 -9.71 -23.94
N LEU A 98 -4.39 -9.52 -23.66
CA LEU A 98 -3.34 -9.55 -24.69
C LEU A 98 -3.27 -10.92 -25.33
N ASN A 99 -3.21 -11.99 -24.53
CA ASN A 99 -3.19 -13.37 -25.00
C ASN A 99 -4.37 -13.66 -25.92
N ASN A 100 -5.60 -13.38 -25.48
CA ASN A 100 -6.82 -13.58 -26.28
C ASN A 100 -6.83 -12.80 -27.59
N LYS A 101 -6.29 -11.56 -27.60
CA LYS A 101 -6.19 -10.76 -28.82
C LYS A 101 -5.20 -11.35 -29.82
N PHE A 102 -4.08 -11.87 -29.32
CA PHE A 102 -3.07 -12.50 -30.17
C PHE A 102 -3.55 -13.85 -30.70
N GLU A 103 -4.23 -14.66 -29.89
CA GLU A 103 -4.86 -15.92 -30.30
C GLU A 103 -5.90 -15.71 -31.41
N LYS A 104 -6.83 -14.76 -31.22
CA LYS A 104 -7.85 -14.41 -32.22
C LYS A 104 -7.23 -13.99 -33.56
N LYS A 105 -6.04 -13.39 -33.51
CA LYS A 105 -5.26 -13.01 -34.73
C LYS A 105 -4.35 -14.13 -35.22
N LYS A 106 -4.36 -15.31 -34.62
CA LYS A 106 -3.52 -16.48 -34.96
C LYS A 106 -2.02 -16.16 -34.93
N LEU A 107 -1.58 -15.32 -33.99
CA LEU A 107 -0.19 -14.87 -33.87
C LEU A 107 0.65 -15.76 -32.99
N LEU A 108 0.04 -16.62 -32.17
CA LEU A 108 0.72 -17.41 -31.14
C LEU A 108 1.11 -18.82 -31.61
N LYS A 109 0.75 -19.19 -32.85
CA LYS A 109 1.10 -20.48 -33.40
C LYS A 109 2.62 -20.64 -33.45
N ASP A 110 3.11 -21.76 -32.95
CA ASP A 110 4.53 -22.14 -32.91
C ASP A 110 5.42 -21.16 -32.11
N LYS A 111 4.83 -20.39 -31.17
CA LYS A 111 5.55 -19.46 -30.29
C LYS A 111 5.46 -19.89 -28.84
N PHE A 112 6.54 -19.64 -28.12
CA PHE A 112 6.51 -19.77 -26.66
C PHE A 112 5.81 -18.55 -26.06
N VAL A 113 4.72 -18.76 -25.34
CA VAL A 113 3.97 -17.70 -24.66
C VAL A 113 3.87 -18.02 -23.19
N SER A 114 4.29 -17.11 -22.35
CA SER A 114 4.27 -17.32 -20.91
C SER A 114 4.00 -16.04 -20.12
N ARG A 115 3.49 -16.20 -18.93
CA ARG A 115 3.34 -15.18 -17.93
C ARG A 115 4.57 -15.16 -17.04
N ILE A 116 5.15 -13.98 -16.79
CA ILE A 116 6.16 -13.75 -15.76
C ILE A 116 5.67 -12.68 -14.81
N SER A 117 5.95 -12.84 -13.53
CA SER A 117 5.56 -11.87 -12.50
C SER A 117 6.67 -11.69 -11.49
N PHE A 118 6.83 -10.48 -11.01
CA PHE A 118 7.85 -10.09 -10.03
C PHE A 118 7.28 -9.00 -9.12
N THR A 119 7.65 -9.05 -7.85
CA THR A 119 7.21 -8.08 -6.84
C THR A 119 8.16 -6.89 -6.71
N GLU A 120 9.32 -6.94 -7.37
CA GLU A 120 10.30 -5.85 -7.41
C GLU A 120 11.01 -5.80 -8.77
N ILE A 121 11.42 -4.60 -9.17
CA ILE A 121 12.12 -4.40 -10.45
C ILE A 121 13.63 -4.33 -10.20
N THR A 122 14.20 -5.50 -9.91
CA THR A 122 15.64 -5.71 -9.69
C THR A 122 16.20 -6.71 -10.70
N PRO A 123 17.53 -6.68 -10.98
CA PRO A 123 18.14 -7.64 -11.90
C PRO A 123 17.89 -9.11 -11.50
N SER A 124 17.96 -9.42 -10.21
CA SER A 124 17.74 -10.76 -9.67
C SER A 124 16.30 -11.23 -9.82
N ALA A 125 15.33 -10.37 -9.48
CA ALA A 125 13.91 -10.72 -9.60
C ALA A 125 13.49 -10.92 -11.06
N ILE A 126 14.01 -10.12 -12.00
CA ILE A 126 13.75 -10.28 -13.43
C ILE A 126 14.40 -11.57 -13.95
N GLU A 127 15.64 -11.86 -13.56
CA GLU A 127 16.32 -13.10 -13.94
C GLU A 127 15.56 -14.33 -13.45
N GLU A 128 15.11 -14.31 -12.20
CA GLU A 128 14.31 -15.40 -11.63
C GLU A 128 12.97 -15.56 -12.35
N ALA A 129 12.27 -14.47 -12.63
CA ALA A 129 11.00 -14.51 -13.33
C ALA A 129 11.11 -15.10 -14.75
N ILE A 130 12.19 -14.79 -15.47
CA ILE A 130 12.47 -15.37 -16.81
C ILE A 130 12.76 -16.87 -16.72
N LYS A 131 13.47 -17.31 -15.66
CA LYS A 131 13.80 -18.73 -15.45
C LYS A 131 12.60 -19.56 -14.96
N ASN A 132 11.63 -18.91 -14.32
CA ASN A 132 10.44 -19.55 -13.73
C ASN A 132 9.14 -18.98 -14.34
N PRO A 133 8.94 -19.12 -15.66
CA PRO A 133 7.72 -18.66 -16.30
C PRO A 133 6.53 -19.54 -15.88
N ARG A 134 5.34 -18.94 -15.87
CA ARG A 134 4.10 -19.61 -15.49
C ARG A 134 2.98 -19.40 -16.51
N GLU A 135 1.89 -20.07 -16.34
CA GLU A 135 0.65 -19.80 -17.06
C GLU A 135 -0.11 -18.62 -16.44
N ILE A 136 -1.08 -18.09 -17.17
CA ILE A 136 -2.01 -17.07 -16.68
C ILE A 136 -2.91 -17.73 -15.62
N ASP A 137 -3.00 -17.09 -14.46
CA ASP A 137 -3.87 -17.53 -13.37
C ASP A 137 -5.33 -17.16 -13.65
N GLN A 138 -6.11 -18.15 -14.09
CA GLN A 138 -7.51 -17.98 -14.43
C GLN A 138 -8.36 -17.53 -13.21
N ASN A 139 -7.96 -17.87 -11.98
CA ASN A 139 -8.70 -17.43 -10.78
C ASN A 139 -8.55 -15.93 -10.55
N LEU A 140 -7.34 -15.39 -10.77
CA LEU A 140 -7.11 -13.94 -10.70
C LEU A 140 -7.85 -13.20 -11.82
N VAL A 141 -7.84 -13.76 -13.04
CA VAL A 141 -8.63 -13.24 -14.17
C VAL A 141 -10.11 -13.22 -13.80
N ASN A 142 -10.66 -14.31 -13.32
CA ASN A 142 -12.07 -14.42 -12.93
C ASN A 142 -12.44 -13.43 -11.80
N ALA A 143 -11.53 -13.23 -10.84
CA ALA A 143 -11.72 -12.23 -9.78
C ALA A 143 -11.78 -10.79 -10.32
N TYR A 144 -10.97 -10.47 -11.34
CA TYR A 144 -11.04 -9.20 -12.03
C TYR A 144 -12.36 -9.06 -12.81
N LEU A 145 -12.72 -10.07 -13.59
CA LEU A 145 -13.95 -10.09 -14.39
C LEU A 145 -15.18 -9.92 -13.52
N ALA A 146 -15.30 -10.68 -12.42
CA ALA A 146 -16.39 -10.57 -11.46
C ALA A 146 -16.52 -9.16 -10.89
N ARG A 147 -15.39 -8.54 -10.52
CA ARG A 147 -15.37 -7.15 -10.05
C ARG A 147 -15.86 -6.18 -11.14
N ARG A 148 -15.37 -6.33 -12.37
CA ARG A 148 -15.72 -5.43 -13.47
C ARG A 148 -17.18 -5.55 -13.86
N ILE A 149 -17.71 -6.78 -13.89
CA ILE A 149 -19.13 -7.07 -14.12
C ILE A 149 -19.98 -6.43 -13.00
N LEU A 150 -19.61 -6.63 -11.75
CA LEU A 150 -20.34 -6.07 -10.60
C LEU A 150 -20.39 -4.54 -10.66
N ASP A 151 -19.28 -3.88 -10.95
CA ASP A 151 -19.22 -2.42 -11.10
C ASP A 151 -20.14 -1.95 -12.23
N HIS A 152 -20.19 -2.68 -13.35
CA HIS A 152 -21.07 -2.40 -14.48
C HIS A 152 -22.56 -2.57 -14.11
N LEU A 153 -22.92 -3.69 -13.49
CA LEU A 153 -24.30 -3.97 -13.07
C LEU A 153 -24.81 -2.95 -12.04
N ILE A 154 -24.00 -2.59 -11.05
CA ILE A 154 -24.36 -1.56 -10.08
C ILE A 154 -24.59 -0.21 -10.79
N GLY A 155 -23.70 0.14 -11.72
CA GLY A 155 -23.83 1.38 -12.49
C GLY A 155 -25.11 1.44 -13.31
N PHE A 156 -25.45 0.38 -14.03
CA PHE A 156 -26.58 0.36 -14.97
C PHE A 156 -27.92 -0.08 -14.37
N LYS A 157 -27.94 -0.86 -13.27
CA LYS A 157 -29.17 -1.34 -12.64
C LYS A 157 -29.53 -0.56 -11.38
N VAL A 158 -28.56 -0.32 -10.50
CA VAL A 158 -28.83 0.32 -9.20
C VAL A 158 -28.87 1.85 -9.32
N SER A 159 -28.00 2.47 -10.11
CA SER A 159 -28.01 3.93 -10.25
C SER A 159 -29.34 4.47 -10.81
N PRO A 160 -29.95 3.88 -11.87
CA PRO A 160 -31.26 4.30 -12.35
C PRO A 160 -32.39 4.10 -11.32
N PHE A 161 -32.30 3.05 -10.48
CA PHE A 161 -33.23 2.85 -9.39
C PHE A 161 -33.15 3.99 -8.38
N LEU A 162 -31.94 4.42 -8.00
CA LEU A 162 -31.75 5.55 -7.11
C LEU A 162 -32.34 6.85 -7.67
N TRP A 163 -32.15 7.13 -8.97
CA TRP A 163 -32.69 8.35 -9.60
C TRP A 163 -34.20 8.45 -9.55
N ARG A 164 -34.89 7.30 -9.54
CA ARG A 164 -36.36 7.24 -9.47
C ARG A 164 -36.89 7.45 -8.06
N HIS A 165 -36.14 7.10 -7.04
CA HIS A 165 -36.64 7.03 -5.66
C HIS A 165 -36.02 8.06 -4.72
N ILE A 166 -34.84 8.57 -5.05
CA ILE A 166 -34.09 9.51 -4.19
C ILE A 166 -33.77 10.76 -5.00
N SER A 167 -34.37 11.88 -4.59
CA SER A 167 -34.09 13.18 -5.20
C SER A 167 -32.62 13.53 -5.08
N ARG A 168 -32.02 14.01 -6.20
CA ARG A 168 -30.62 14.41 -6.31
C ARG A 168 -29.59 13.27 -6.17
N ALA A 169 -29.99 12.01 -6.07
CA ALA A 169 -29.05 10.89 -6.13
C ALA A 169 -28.34 10.86 -7.48
N LYS A 170 -27.00 10.70 -7.46
CA LYS A 170 -26.20 10.71 -8.70
C LYS A 170 -25.90 9.30 -9.19
N SER A 171 -25.36 8.43 -8.36
CA SER A 171 -24.98 7.08 -8.75
C SER A 171 -24.75 6.20 -7.52
N ALA A 172 -24.90 4.89 -7.72
CA ALA A 172 -24.42 3.87 -6.81
C ALA A 172 -23.09 3.30 -7.30
N GLY A 173 -22.28 2.79 -6.40
CA GLY A 173 -21.01 2.13 -6.73
C GLY A 173 -20.53 1.25 -5.60
N ARG A 174 -19.84 0.18 -5.94
CA ARG A 174 -19.31 -0.81 -5.02
C ARG A 174 -18.40 -0.23 -3.93
N VAL A 175 -17.67 0.83 -4.23
CA VAL A 175 -16.78 1.51 -3.29
C VAL A 175 -17.45 2.75 -2.71
N GLN A 176 -18.04 3.60 -3.54
CA GLN A 176 -18.60 4.87 -3.10
C GLN A 176 -19.79 4.71 -2.14
N SER A 177 -20.65 3.71 -2.34
CA SER A 177 -21.82 3.54 -1.46
C SER A 177 -21.45 3.07 -0.06
N PRO A 178 -20.57 2.05 0.14
CA PRO A 178 -20.07 1.72 1.46
C PRO A 178 -19.26 2.84 2.11
N SER A 179 -18.48 3.60 1.34
CA SER A 179 -17.73 4.73 1.88
C SER A 179 -18.65 5.82 2.40
N LEU A 180 -19.71 6.15 1.66
CA LEU A 180 -20.74 7.10 2.11
C LEU A 180 -21.43 6.61 3.39
N ARG A 181 -21.76 5.32 3.47
CA ARG A 181 -22.34 4.72 4.67
C ARG A 181 -21.46 4.93 5.90
N ILE A 182 -20.15 4.67 5.80
CA ILE A 182 -19.21 4.88 6.92
C ILE A 182 -19.21 6.34 7.37
N VAL A 183 -19.27 7.30 6.43
CA VAL A 183 -19.35 8.73 6.75
C VAL A 183 -20.66 9.04 7.46
N CYS A 184 -21.80 8.54 6.99
CA CYS A 184 -23.10 8.74 7.64
C CYS A 184 -23.13 8.14 9.06
N GLU A 185 -22.63 6.90 9.22
CA GLU A 185 -22.53 6.27 10.55
C GLU A 185 -21.67 7.12 11.51
N LYS A 186 -20.61 7.76 11.00
CA LYS A 186 -19.78 8.66 11.82
C LYS A 186 -20.50 9.98 12.15
N GLU A 187 -21.27 10.55 11.22
CA GLU A 187 -22.10 11.72 11.51
C GLU A 187 -23.19 11.38 12.54
N ASP A 188 -23.83 10.22 12.43
CA ASP A 188 -24.82 9.77 13.44
C ASP A 188 -24.19 9.69 14.85
N GLU A 189 -22.92 9.24 14.96
CA GLU A 189 -22.20 9.26 16.24
C GLU A 189 -21.93 10.69 16.73
N ILE A 190 -21.61 11.60 15.82
CA ILE A 190 -21.36 13.02 16.15
C ILE A 190 -22.65 13.69 16.61
N ASP A 191 -23.76 13.46 15.89
CA ASP A 191 -25.07 14.04 16.23
C ASP A 191 -25.62 13.48 17.54
N ALA A 192 -25.33 12.22 17.87
CA ALA A 192 -25.70 11.60 19.13
C ALA A 192 -24.78 12.01 20.30
N PHE A 193 -23.65 12.67 20.02
CA PHE A 193 -22.68 13.04 21.05
C PHE A 193 -23.25 14.14 21.97
N THR A 194 -23.36 13.83 23.23
CA THR A 194 -23.70 14.80 24.28
C THR A 194 -22.42 15.34 24.91
N PRO A 195 -22.12 16.65 24.78
CA PRO A 195 -20.96 17.23 25.41
C PRO A 195 -21.02 17.08 26.93
N GLU A 196 -19.94 16.58 27.53
CA GLU A 196 -19.77 16.48 28.97
C GLU A 196 -18.71 17.49 29.41
N GLU A 197 -19.05 18.35 30.37
CA GLU A 197 -18.10 19.25 30.98
C GLU A 197 -17.19 18.47 31.95
N PHE A 198 -15.89 18.72 31.87
CA PHE A 198 -14.93 18.17 32.82
C PHE A 198 -13.73 19.11 33.01
N TRP A 199 -13.18 19.07 34.23
CA TRP A 199 -12.08 19.93 34.66
C TRP A 199 -10.89 19.08 35.07
N PRO A 200 -9.88 18.88 34.19
CA PRO A 200 -8.64 18.21 34.58
C PRO A 200 -7.72 19.19 35.29
N PHE A 201 -7.01 18.69 36.30
CA PHE A 201 -6.04 19.46 37.07
C PHE A 201 -4.63 19.00 36.74
N SER A 202 -3.81 19.95 36.29
CA SER A 202 -2.38 19.77 36.08
C SER A 202 -1.60 20.85 36.79
N GLY A 203 -0.56 20.48 37.51
CA GLY A 203 0.29 21.41 38.26
C GLY A 203 1.72 21.42 37.73
N LYS A 204 2.37 22.57 37.78
CA LYS A 204 3.80 22.73 37.50
C LYS A 204 4.53 22.96 38.84
N PHE A 205 5.40 22.04 39.19
CA PHE A 205 6.12 22.06 40.45
C PHE A 205 7.59 22.36 40.19
N ASN A 206 8.13 23.37 40.87
CA ASN A 206 9.53 23.73 40.75
C ASN A 206 10.29 23.18 41.98
N TYR A 207 11.37 22.46 41.73
CA TYR A 207 12.30 22.00 42.73
C TYR A 207 13.73 22.27 42.29
N LYS A 208 14.38 23.24 42.95
CA LYS A 208 15.70 23.76 42.54
C LYS A 208 15.65 24.18 41.06
N ASP A 209 16.48 23.55 40.23
CA ASP A 209 16.59 23.82 38.79
C ASP A 209 15.67 22.93 37.91
N PHE A 210 14.84 22.10 38.55
CA PHE A 210 13.96 21.18 37.83
C PHE A 210 12.50 21.63 37.92
N GLN A 211 11.81 21.51 36.80
CA GLN A 211 10.37 21.65 36.74
C GLN A 211 9.73 20.28 36.46
N VAL A 212 8.71 19.93 37.20
CA VAL A 212 7.96 18.68 37.09
C VAL A 212 6.50 19.03 36.81
N ASP A 213 5.98 18.50 35.71
CA ASP A 213 4.56 18.55 35.40
C ASP A 213 3.87 17.31 36.01
N ALA A 214 2.77 17.50 36.71
CA ALA A 214 2.02 16.42 37.35
C ALA A 214 0.51 16.62 37.19
N ASP A 215 -0.21 15.53 36.98
CA ASP A 215 -1.67 15.51 36.91
C ASP A 215 -2.25 15.01 38.26
N LEU A 216 -3.39 15.58 38.63
CA LEU A 216 -4.15 15.09 39.82
C LEU A 216 -4.73 13.71 39.49
N THR A 217 -4.35 12.70 40.24
CA THR A 217 -4.75 11.29 40.06
C THR A 217 -5.62 10.72 41.19
N SER A 218 -5.64 11.37 42.34
CA SER A 218 -6.51 10.97 43.47
C SER A 218 -6.81 12.13 44.37
N ILE A 219 -8.00 12.11 45.00
CA ILE A 219 -8.44 13.04 46.02
C ILE A 219 -8.88 12.20 47.24
N ASN A 220 -8.36 12.51 48.42
CA ASN A 220 -8.66 11.77 49.65
C ASN A 220 -8.49 10.24 49.57
N GLY A 221 -7.50 9.78 48.75
CA GLY A 221 -7.21 8.37 48.55
C GLY A 221 -8.08 7.67 47.45
N GLU A 222 -9.10 8.32 46.95
CA GLU A 222 -9.89 7.81 45.86
C GLU A 222 -9.29 8.25 44.52
N LYS A 223 -9.10 7.30 43.62
CA LYS A 223 -8.62 7.60 42.26
C LYS A 223 -9.60 8.48 41.52
N THR A 224 -9.09 9.55 40.91
CA THR A 224 -9.86 10.39 40.01
C THR A 224 -9.52 10.03 38.57
N ASP A 225 -10.52 9.88 37.72
CA ASP A 225 -10.29 10.02 36.29
C ASP A 225 -10.35 11.51 35.90
N LYS A 226 -9.93 11.82 34.68
CA LYS A 226 -9.89 13.21 34.17
C LYS A 226 -11.26 13.87 34.07
N LYS A 227 -12.36 13.10 34.17
CA LYS A 227 -13.75 13.55 34.01
C LYS A 227 -14.53 13.62 35.32
N ARG A 228 -13.89 13.35 36.48
CA ARG A 228 -14.60 13.32 37.76
C ARG A 228 -15.18 14.67 38.15
N VAL A 229 -14.42 15.74 37.93
CA VAL A 229 -14.88 17.10 38.27
C VAL A 229 -15.66 17.63 37.08
N SER A 230 -16.96 17.79 37.23
CA SER A 230 -17.91 18.05 36.13
C SER A 230 -18.50 19.45 36.15
N ASN A 231 -18.08 20.30 37.09
CA ASN A 231 -18.58 21.67 37.17
C ASN A 231 -17.53 22.65 37.73
N GLU A 232 -17.67 23.93 37.35
CA GLU A 232 -16.76 25.01 37.72
C GLU A 232 -16.68 25.27 39.22
N ILE A 233 -17.78 25.08 39.97
CA ILE A 233 -17.81 25.36 41.41
C ILE A 233 -16.90 24.40 42.15
N GLU A 234 -17.03 23.09 41.85
CA GLU A 234 -16.18 22.04 42.43
C GLU A 234 -14.72 22.23 41.99
N ALA A 235 -14.51 22.59 40.71
CA ALA A 235 -13.17 22.86 40.21
C ALA A 235 -12.47 24.00 40.95
N LYS A 236 -13.14 25.12 41.22
CA LYS A 236 -12.60 26.24 42.00
C LYS A 236 -12.34 25.88 43.47
N GLN A 237 -13.15 25.04 44.06
CA GLN A 237 -12.90 24.56 45.42
C GLN A 237 -11.59 23.75 45.48
N ILE A 238 -11.44 22.78 44.58
CA ILE A 238 -10.22 21.97 44.49
C ILE A 238 -8.99 22.85 44.17
N GLU A 239 -9.09 23.81 43.26
CA GLU A 239 -8.00 24.74 42.95
C GLU A 239 -7.55 25.54 44.20
N ASN A 240 -8.50 26.07 44.97
CA ASN A 240 -8.21 26.79 46.19
C ASN A 240 -7.55 25.90 47.25
N GLU A 241 -8.02 24.66 47.38
CA GLU A 241 -7.41 23.68 48.30
C GLU A 241 -5.98 23.35 47.86
N LEU A 242 -5.76 23.06 46.55
CA LEU A 242 -4.44 22.73 46.03
C LEU A 242 -3.45 23.90 46.17
N THR A 243 -3.87 25.14 45.92
CA THR A 243 -2.99 26.31 46.03
C THR A 243 -2.58 26.63 47.47
N SER A 244 -3.35 26.22 48.45
CA SER A 244 -3.06 26.40 49.87
C SER A 244 -2.18 25.31 50.48
N GLN A 245 -1.92 24.20 49.77
CA GLN A 245 -1.20 23.04 50.31
C GLN A 245 0.29 23.06 49.94
N SER A 246 1.08 22.40 50.78
CA SER A 246 2.48 22.11 50.51
C SER A 246 2.59 20.75 49.85
N PHE A 247 3.34 20.66 48.77
CA PHE A 247 3.53 19.44 48.02
C PHE A 247 4.89 18.81 48.34
N TYR A 248 4.95 17.50 48.38
CA TYR A 248 6.18 16.75 48.54
C TYR A 248 6.23 15.54 47.61
N LEU A 249 7.44 15.20 47.14
CA LEU A 249 7.67 14.02 46.37
C LEU A 249 7.62 12.79 47.25
N LYS A 250 6.62 11.92 47.07
CA LYS A 250 6.43 10.74 47.89
C LYS A 250 7.31 9.57 47.43
N GLU A 251 7.35 9.35 46.12
CA GLU A 251 8.03 8.20 45.54
C GLU A 251 8.44 8.47 44.09
N ILE A 252 9.58 7.92 43.69
CA ILE A 252 10.02 7.88 42.28
C ILE A 252 10.07 6.43 41.86
N GLU A 253 9.23 6.07 40.92
CA GLU A 253 9.25 4.75 40.30
C GLU A 253 9.86 4.84 38.90
N SER A 254 10.97 4.13 38.65
CA SER A 254 11.59 4.02 37.34
C SER A 254 11.30 2.65 36.75
N LYS A 255 10.56 2.62 35.66
CA LYS A 255 10.24 1.39 34.92
C LYS A 255 10.81 1.44 33.51
N PRO A 256 11.51 0.39 33.09
CA PRO A 256 11.92 0.29 31.68
C PRO A 256 10.66 0.20 30.79
N GLN A 257 10.57 1.10 29.79
CA GLN A 257 9.51 1.07 28.81
C GLN A 257 10.03 0.43 27.51
N SER A 258 9.36 -0.62 27.09
CA SER A 258 9.67 -1.28 25.80
C SER A 258 8.74 -0.78 24.73
N ASN A 259 9.30 -0.16 23.69
CA ASN A 259 8.57 0.20 22.48
C ASN A 259 8.75 -0.88 21.41
N SER A 260 7.65 -1.41 20.93
CA SER A 260 7.68 -2.36 19.81
C SER A 260 7.68 -1.60 18.48
N SER A 261 8.51 -2.08 17.56
CA SER A 261 8.49 -1.61 16.18
C SER A 261 7.14 -1.90 15.52
N LYS A 262 6.75 -1.05 14.59
CA LYS A 262 5.53 -1.23 13.79
C LYS A 262 5.77 -2.27 12.70
N ALA A 263 4.70 -2.93 12.25
CA ALA A 263 4.76 -3.84 11.12
C ALA A 263 5.23 -3.12 9.83
N PRO A 264 5.80 -3.85 8.88
CA PRO A 264 6.12 -3.32 7.55
C PRO A 264 4.91 -2.68 6.90
N PHE A 265 5.14 -1.79 5.93
CA PHE A 265 4.05 -1.12 5.24
C PHE A 265 3.27 -2.06 4.32
N ARG A 266 1.96 -1.95 4.39
CA ARG A 266 1.01 -2.32 3.35
C ARG A 266 0.40 -1.04 2.77
N THR A 267 -0.32 -1.13 1.66
CA THR A 267 -0.91 0.04 0.99
C THR A 267 -1.62 0.98 1.95
N SER A 268 -2.52 0.47 2.78
CA SER A 268 -3.31 1.29 3.71
C SER A 268 -2.46 1.98 4.78
N THR A 269 -1.47 1.29 5.35
CA THR A 269 -0.62 1.88 6.40
C THR A 269 0.42 2.84 5.84
N LEU A 270 0.86 2.66 4.58
CA LEU A 270 1.68 3.65 3.88
C LEU A 270 0.89 4.95 3.66
N GLN A 271 -0.35 4.86 3.17
CA GLN A 271 -1.22 6.02 2.99
C GLN A 271 -1.48 6.77 4.29
N GLN A 272 -1.77 6.04 5.39
CA GLN A 272 -1.96 6.64 6.73
C GLN A 272 -0.70 7.36 7.22
N ALA A 273 0.46 6.72 7.07
CA ALA A 273 1.72 7.32 7.49
C ALA A 273 2.10 8.54 6.65
N ALA A 274 1.88 8.49 5.33
CA ALA A 274 2.13 9.62 4.43
C ALA A 274 1.16 10.78 4.72
N SER A 275 -0.10 10.49 5.01
CA SER A 275 -1.07 11.51 5.43
C SER A 275 -0.66 12.18 6.74
N SER A 276 -0.35 11.40 7.78
CA SER A 276 -0.05 11.95 9.10
C SER A 276 1.32 12.65 9.20
N LYS A 277 2.34 12.18 8.46
CA LYS A 277 3.71 12.71 8.55
C LYS A 277 4.06 13.74 7.47
N LEU A 278 3.47 13.59 6.28
CA LEU A 278 3.80 14.36 5.08
C LEU A 278 2.62 15.19 4.56
N SER A 279 1.43 15.05 5.16
CA SER A 279 0.18 15.68 4.69
C SER A 279 -0.15 15.32 3.23
N PHE A 280 0.23 14.11 2.79
CA PHE A 280 -0.08 13.63 1.44
C PHE A 280 -1.51 13.09 1.40
N THR A 281 -2.22 13.37 0.30
CA THR A 281 -3.46 12.67 -0.01
C THR A 281 -3.17 11.22 -0.42
N ALA A 282 -4.16 10.34 -0.34
CA ALA A 282 -4.02 8.94 -0.77
C ALA A 282 -3.58 8.84 -2.24
N ASP A 283 -4.16 9.64 -3.14
CA ASP A 283 -3.81 9.69 -4.56
C ASP A 283 -2.36 10.15 -4.78
N ARG A 284 -1.92 11.21 -4.08
CA ARG A 284 -0.52 11.68 -4.14
C ARG A 284 0.44 10.60 -3.66
N THR A 285 0.13 9.95 -2.54
CA THR A 285 0.93 8.85 -2.00
C THR A 285 1.09 7.71 -3.00
N MET A 286 -0.02 7.28 -3.63
CA MET A 286 0.02 6.17 -4.59
C MET A 286 0.77 6.53 -5.87
N ARG A 287 0.65 7.75 -6.38
CA ARG A 287 1.44 8.21 -7.55
C ARG A 287 2.94 8.21 -7.27
N VAL A 288 3.35 8.69 -6.11
CA VAL A 288 4.75 8.73 -5.71
C VAL A 288 5.28 7.31 -5.48
N ALA A 289 4.51 6.45 -4.80
CA ALA A 289 4.87 5.06 -4.59
C ALA A 289 4.99 4.29 -5.90
N GLN A 290 4.09 4.53 -6.88
CA GLN A 290 4.15 3.93 -8.20
C GLN A 290 5.47 4.28 -8.90
N LYS A 291 5.88 5.53 -8.83
CA LYS A 291 7.15 5.95 -9.42
C LYS A 291 8.35 5.29 -8.75
N LEU A 292 8.38 5.25 -7.41
CA LEU A 292 9.44 4.55 -6.66
C LEU A 292 9.53 3.06 -7.01
N TYR A 293 8.38 2.40 -7.22
CA TYR A 293 8.34 1.02 -7.69
C TYR A 293 8.88 0.87 -9.12
N GLU A 294 8.42 1.71 -10.06
CA GLU A 294 8.90 1.70 -11.45
C GLU A 294 10.40 2.00 -11.55
N ASP A 295 10.91 2.84 -10.65
CA ASP A 295 12.35 3.10 -10.47
C ASP A 295 13.06 1.95 -9.71
N GLY A 296 12.35 0.89 -9.32
CA GLY A 296 12.88 -0.30 -8.64
C GLY A 296 13.49 0.00 -7.28
N LEU A 297 13.03 1.03 -6.59
CA LEU A 297 13.53 1.43 -5.27
C LEU A 297 12.69 0.85 -4.13
N ILE A 298 11.46 0.49 -4.41
CA ILE A 298 10.59 -0.21 -3.45
C ILE A 298 9.94 -1.42 -4.12
N THR A 299 9.46 -2.35 -3.30
CA THR A 299 8.63 -3.48 -3.72
C THR A 299 7.24 -3.00 -4.19
N TYR A 300 6.46 -3.92 -4.75
CA TYR A 300 5.13 -3.61 -5.28
C TYR A 300 4.22 -2.95 -4.22
N LEU A 301 3.58 -1.87 -4.62
CA LEU A 301 2.90 -0.95 -3.69
C LEU A 301 1.44 -1.33 -3.36
N ARG A 302 0.81 -2.17 -4.19
CA ARG A 302 -0.57 -2.62 -3.95
C ARG A 302 -0.55 -3.98 -3.25
N THR A 303 -0.34 -3.97 -1.95
CA THR A 303 -0.22 -5.17 -1.13
C THR A 303 -0.90 -5.00 0.23
N ASP A 304 -1.47 -6.09 0.72
CA ASP A 304 -1.93 -6.23 2.10
C ASP A 304 -0.98 -7.12 2.93
N GLY A 305 0.06 -7.66 2.29
CA GLY A 305 1.09 -8.48 2.91
C GLY A 305 1.93 -7.69 3.93
N ILE A 306 2.33 -8.36 5.00
CA ILE A 306 3.25 -7.84 6.03
C ILE A 306 4.36 -8.84 6.36
N SER A 307 4.36 -9.98 5.69
CA SER A 307 5.35 -11.04 5.90
C SER A 307 6.55 -10.82 4.99
N ILE A 308 7.74 -10.82 5.57
CA ILE A 308 9.02 -10.71 4.85
C ILE A 308 9.62 -12.11 4.77
N SER A 309 10.22 -12.46 3.63
CA SER A 309 10.94 -13.74 3.48
C SER A 309 12.15 -13.81 4.42
N ASN A 310 12.55 -15.03 4.79
CA ASN A 310 13.68 -15.22 5.69
C ASN A 310 14.99 -14.70 5.11
N ASP A 311 15.18 -14.79 3.80
CA ASP A 311 16.40 -14.33 3.13
C ASP A 311 16.52 -12.82 3.23
N ILE A 312 15.48 -12.08 2.87
CA ILE A 312 15.41 -10.61 3.01
C ILE A 312 15.55 -10.19 4.47
N LEU A 313 14.99 -10.95 5.39
CA LEU A 313 15.10 -10.68 6.82
C LEU A 313 16.55 -10.81 7.31
N ASN A 314 17.27 -11.81 6.83
CA ASN A 314 18.69 -12.00 7.14
C ASN A 314 19.55 -10.88 6.54
N ASP A 315 19.30 -10.49 5.28
CA ASP A 315 20.01 -9.39 4.63
C ASP A 315 19.80 -8.07 5.37
N LEU A 316 18.57 -7.80 5.79
CA LEU A 316 18.23 -6.62 6.59
C LEU A 316 18.96 -6.63 7.96
N ARG A 317 19.01 -7.77 8.62
CA ARG A 317 19.70 -7.91 9.90
C ARG A 317 21.22 -7.72 9.75
N ASN A 318 21.82 -8.28 8.71
CA ASN A 318 23.23 -8.08 8.38
C ASN A 318 23.52 -6.60 8.09
N PHE A 319 22.65 -5.94 7.32
CA PHE A 319 22.77 -4.50 7.06
C PHE A 319 22.73 -3.68 8.36
N ILE A 320 21.78 -3.96 9.26
CA ILE A 320 21.65 -3.25 10.54
C ILE A 320 22.90 -3.47 11.42
N SER A 321 23.37 -4.72 11.52
CA SER A 321 24.58 -5.04 12.29
C SER A 321 25.79 -4.27 11.78
N ASN A 322 25.98 -4.24 10.46
CA ASN A 322 27.12 -3.59 9.82
C ASN A 322 27.08 -2.06 9.88
N GLU A 323 25.90 -1.45 9.65
CA GLU A 323 25.78 0.01 9.56
C GLU A 323 25.58 0.66 10.94
N TYR A 324 24.86 0.00 11.87
CA TYR A 324 24.47 0.58 13.17
C TYR A 324 25.06 -0.16 14.37
N GLY A 325 25.50 -1.39 14.21
CA GLY A 325 26.08 -2.23 15.25
C GLY A 325 25.06 -3.19 15.91
N GLU A 326 25.58 -4.26 16.50
CA GLU A 326 24.78 -5.36 17.06
C GLU A 326 23.81 -4.94 18.17
N LYS A 327 24.12 -3.91 18.93
CA LYS A 327 23.24 -3.38 20.01
C LYS A 327 21.88 -2.89 19.51
N TYR A 328 21.76 -2.62 18.20
CA TYR A 328 20.51 -2.22 17.56
C TYR A 328 19.73 -3.39 16.97
N LEU A 329 20.28 -4.59 17.01
CA LEU A 329 19.56 -5.80 16.61
C LEU A 329 18.75 -6.38 17.78
N SER A 330 17.50 -6.75 17.50
CA SER A 330 16.75 -7.58 18.43
C SER A 330 17.36 -8.99 18.49
N GLU A 331 17.33 -9.65 19.65
CA GLU A 331 17.84 -11.03 19.81
C GLU A 331 17.18 -11.98 18.81
N LYS A 332 15.87 -11.86 18.61
CA LYS A 332 15.09 -12.66 17.67
C LYS A 332 14.45 -11.77 16.59
N PRO A 333 14.36 -12.24 15.35
CA PRO A 333 13.61 -11.55 14.31
C PRO A 333 12.16 -11.37 14.72
N LYS A 334 11.61 -10.18 14.50
CA LYS A 334 10.17 -9.95 14.68
C LYS A 334 9.41 -10.42 13.45
N ILE A 335 8.53 -11.36 13.65
CA ILE A 335 7.65 -11.90 12.61
C ILE A 335 6.26 -11.30 12.80
N TYR A 336 5.76 -10.65 11.76
CA TYR A 336 4.42 -10.09 11.73
C TYR A 336 3.51 -11.01 10.93
N LYS A 337 2.34 -11.35 11.48
CA LYS A 337 1.33 -12.17 10.80
C LYS A 337 0.09 -11.33 10.54
N SER A 338 -0.45 -11.43 9.34
CA SER A 338 -1.75 -10.85 9.02
C SER A 338 -2.86 -11.62 9.75
N LYS A 339 -3.84 -10.90 10.30
CA LYS A 339 -5.04 -11.49 10.90
C LYS A 339 -6.21 -11.61 9.91
N ALA A 340 -6.05 -11.09 8.71
CA ALA A 340 -7.12 -11.06 7.72
C ALA A 340 -7.20 -12.41 7.00
N ALA A 341 -8.34 -13.10 7.12
CA ALA A 341 -8.59 -14.40 6.49
C ALA A 341 -8.60 -14.36 4.94
N ASN A 342 -8.68 -13.17 4.34
CA ASN A 342 -8.74 -12.93 2.90
C ASN A 342 -7.61 -12.02 2.41
N SER A 343 -6.48 -11.97 3.13
CA SER A 343 -5.34 -11.16 2.67
C SER A 343 -4.79 -11.78 1.39
N GLN A 344 -4.45 -10.95 0.42
CA GLN A 344 -3.56 -11.34 -0.68
C GLN A 344 -2.16 -11.58 -0.05
N GLU A 345 -2.03 -12.65 0.73
CA GLU A 345 -0.82 -12.98 1.50
C GLU A 345 0.38 -13.36 0.62
N ALA A 346 0.14 -13.51 -0.68
CA ALA A 346 1.19 -13.87 -1.64
C ALA A 346 2.18 -12.74 -1.94
N HIS A 347 1.91 -11.51 -1.49
CA HIS A 347 2.77 -10.36 -1.80
C HIS A 347 3.56 -9.92 -0.58
N GLU A 348 4.82 -9.58 -0.81
CA GLU A 348 5.67 -8.95 0.19
C GLU A 348 5.12 -7.57 0.61
N PRO A 349 5.48 -7.08 1.82
CA PRO A 349 5.19 -5.71 2.23
C PRO A 349 5.94 -4.69 1.37
N ILE A 350 5.51 -3.45 1.44
CA ILE A 350 6.23 -2.33 0.82
C ILE A 350 7.51 -2.07 1.61
N ARG A 351 8.66 -2.28 0.97
CA ARG A 351 9.99 -2.10 1.52
C ARG A 351 10.97 -1.57 0.47
N PRO A 352 12.09 -0.97 0.84
CA PRO A 352 13.19 -0.75 -0.08
C PRO A 352 13.67 -2.08 -0.68
N THR A 353 14.04 -2.06 -1.95
CA THR A 353 14.59 -3.23 -2.66
C THR A 353 16.04 -3.48 -2.31
N ASP A 354 16.79 -2.41 -2.04
CA ASP A 354 18.19 -2.44 -1.63
C ASP A 354 18.38 -1.56 -0.40
N PHE A 355 18.74 -2.16 0.73
CA PHE A 355 18.96 -1.47 2.01
C PHE A 355 20.26 -0.64 2.05
N SER A 356 21.19 -0.91 1.14
CA SER A 356 22.48 -0.17 1.08
C SER A 356 22.34 1.22 0.43
N ILE A 357 21.26 1.43 -0.33
CA ILE A 357 20.99 2.71 -1.01
C ILE A 357 20.38 3.70 -0.03
N LYS A 358 21.18 4.63 0.48
CA LYS A 358 20.66 5.72 1.30
C LYS A 358 19.77 6.65 0.44
N PRO A 359 18.59 7.07 0.92
CA PRO A 359 17.68 7.94 0.16
C PRO A 359 18.35 9.19 -0.39
N SER A 360 19.27 9.79 0.36
CA SER A 360 20.05 10.95 -0.08
C SER A 360 20.96 10.69 -1.29
N LYS A 361 21.30 9.44 -1.57
CA LYS A 361 22.13 9.02 -2.72
C LYS A 361 21.30 8.54 -3.93
N ALA A 362 20.01 8.31 -3.75
CA ALA A 362 19.13 7.75 -4.76
C ALA A 362 18.68 8.75 -5.85
N LYS A 363 19.23 9.98 -5.89
CA LYS A 363 18.88 11.05 -6.83
C LYS A 363 17.36 11.35 -6.88
N LEU A 364 16.68 11.17 -5.76
CA LEU A 364 15.26 11.43 -5.60
C LEU A 364 14.99 12.91 -5.32
N THR A 365 13.83 13.38 -5.69
CA THR A 365 13.40 14.76 -5.50
C THR A 365 12.15 14.84 -4.62
N GLY A 366 12.05 15.89 -3.82
CA GLY A 366 10.83 16.30 -3.12
C GLY A 366 10.02 15.15 -2.51
N ASP A 367 8.91 14.82 -3.13
CA ASP A 367 7.93 13.86 -2.63
C ASP A 367 8.47 12.43 -2.56
N GLU A 368 9.27 12.03 -3.55
CA GLU A 368 9.86 10.68 -3.60
C GLU A 368 10.83 10.47 -2.45
N LEU A 369 11.69 11.47 -2.21
CA LEU A 369 12.62 11.45 -1.09
C LEU A 369 11.87 11.42 0.25
N SER A 370 10.80 12.20 0.38
CA SER A 370 9.99 12.23 1.59
C SER A 370 9.30 10.89 1.86
N LEU A 371 8.73 10.28 0.81
CA LEU A 371 8.01 9.02 0.96
C LEU A 371 8.95 7.85 1.27
N ILE A 372 10.12 7.78 0.62
CA ILE A 372 11.06 6.69 0.88
C ILE A 372 11.66 6.80 2.29
N HIS A 373 11.85 8.01 2.82
CA HIS A 373 12.32 8.21 4.20
C HIS A 373 11.39 7.63 5.25
N ILE A 374 10.08 7.65 5.06
CA ILE A 374 9.15 7.00 6.01
C ILE A 374 9.10 5.48 5.85
N SER A 375 9.70 4.94 4.79
CA SER A 375 9.79 3.51 4.45
C SER A 375 11.15 2.89 4.80
N GLU A 376 12.08 3.66 5.37
CA GLU A 376 13.44 3.21 5.69
C GLU A 376 13.48 1.97 6.61
N PRO A 377 14.60 1.22 6.59
CA PRO A 377 14.79 -0.01 7.37
C PRO A 377 14.51 0.13 8.87
N THR A 378 14.70 1.32 9.43
CA THR A 378 14.41 1.62 10.84
C THR A 378 12.95 1.37 11.22
N ARG A 379 12.03 1.50 10.25
CA ARG A 379 10.61 1.19 10.44
C ARG A 379 10.31 -0.30 10.37
N LEU A 380 11.06 -1.07 9.60
CA LEU A 380 10.86 -2.52 9.47
C LEU A 380 11.10 -3.28 10.78
N GLY A 381 11.38 -2.54 11.84
CA GLY A 381 11.27 -3.05 13.21
C GLY A 381 12.44 -3.87 13.69
N MET A 382 13.54 -3.72 13.03
CA MET A 382 14.75 -4.43 13.40
C MET A 382 15.64 -3.66 14.36
N ILE A 383 15.51 -2.33 14.40
CA ILE A 383 16.20 -1.49 15.37
C ILE A 383 15.29 -1.38 16.60
N SER A 384 15.61 -2.17 17.61
CA SER A 384 15.03 -1.93 18.91
C SER A 384 15.74 -0.72 19.49
N TYR A 385 14.99 0.38 19.57
CA TYR A 385 15.33 1.55 20.34
C TYR A 385 16.27 2.61 19.73
N ALA A 386 15.75 3.85 19.75
CA ALA A 386 16.49 5.11 20.04
C ALA A 386 17.36 5.77 18.98
N VAL A 387 17.11 5.62 17.70
CA VAL A 387 17.60 6.65 16.73
C VAL A 387 16.71 7.91 16.75
N PHE A 388 15.58 7.88 17.46
CA PHE A 388 14.69 9.03 17.61
C PHE A 388 15.05 10.02 18.74
N CYS A 389 16.10 9.75 19.49
CA CYS A 389 16.50 10.63 20.62
C CYS A 389 17.74 11.47 20.34
N LEU A 390 18.24 11.53 19.11
CA LEU A 390 19.35 12.42 18.76
C LEU A 390 18.93 13.38 17.65
N LYS A 391 18.10 14.33 18.04
CA LYS A 391 18.08 15.69 17.50
C LYS A 391 18.11 16.65 18.63
#